data_e7ab7e74e92df741a05c01c6c8c8d2f7
#
_entry.id   e7ab7e74e92df741a05c01c6c8c8d2f7
#
_cell.length_a   1.000
_cell.length_b   1.000
_cell.length_c   1.000
_cell.angle_alpha   90.00
_cell.angle_beta   90.00
_cell.angle_gamma   90.00
#
_symmetry.space_group_name_H-M   'P 1'
#
loop_
_entity.id
_entity.type
_entity.pdbx_description
1 polymer ?
#
loop_
_entity_poly.entity_id
_entity_poly.type
_entity_poly.pdbx_seq_one_letter_code
_entity_poly.pdbx_strand_id
1 'polypeptide(L)'
;MTLYDELVARGLIAQVTDEEEIKELINNGKAVFYIGFDPTADSLHVGHFMALCLMKRLQMAGNKPIALIGGGTAMIGDPSGRTDMRQMMTPETIQHNVDCFKKQMSRFIDFGEGKAMLVNNADWLMDLNYIDVLRDVGAHFSVNRMLTAECYKQRMEKGLSFLEFNYMIMQSYDFYTLYQKYGCNMEFGGDDQWSNMLGGTELIRRKLGKDAYAMTINLLLNSEGKKMGKTQSGAVWLDPNKTTPFEFFQYWRNVSDADVLKCIRMLTFLPLEEIDKMESWEGAQLNDAKEILAFELTKLVHGEDEATKAKEASHALFAGGANNANMPTVTVTAEDFPDGELDIISVLVKAGLCDSRGDGRRNIQQGGVSVADEKVTDISTKYTLDDFKGEGLIIRRGKKKFAKVVAE
;
A
#
# COMPACT_ATOMS: atom_id res chain seq x y z
N MET A 1 -2.09 -6.87 -28.29
CA MET A 1 -1.93 -7.58 -27.02
C MET A 1 -3.25 -7.49 -26.28
N THR A 2 -3.80 -8.59 -25.79
CA THR A 2 -5.01 -8.60 -24.97
C THR A 2 -4.72 -8.09 -23.55
N LEU A 3 -5.75 -7.78 -22.78
CA LEU A 3 -5.56 -7.39 -21.37
C LEU A 3 -4.90 -8.51 -20.55
N TYR A 4 -5.36 -9.74 -20.72
CA TYR A 4 -4.78 -10.90 -20.02
C TYR A 4 -3.29 -11.05 -20.35
N ASP A 5 -2.93 -10.96 -21.64
CA ASP A 5 -1.52 -11.04 -22.07
C ASP A 5 -0.68 -9.90 -21.46
N GLU A 6 -1.25 -8.68 -21.34
CA GLU A 6 -0.60 -7.57 -20.68
C GLU A 6 -0.34 -7.87 -19.20
N LEU A 7 -1.33 -8.42 -18.48
CA LEU A 7 -1.17 -8.80 -17.08
C LEU A 7 -0.09 -9.88 -16.89
N VAL A 8 -0.02 -10.85 -17.80
CA VAL A 8 1.06 -11.88 -17.82
C VAL A 8 2.42 -11.22 -18.07
N ALA A 9 2.53 -10.39 -19.12
CA ALA A 9 3.79 -9.72 -19.48
C ALA A 9 4.29 -8.77 -18.38
N ARG A 10 3.37 -8.21 -17.58
CA ARG A 10 3.72 -7.40 -16.41
C ARG A 10 4.07 -8.24 -15.17
N GLY A 11 3.95 -9.56 -15.23
CA GLY A 11 4.24 -10.44 -14.09
C GLY A 11 3.22 -10.32 -12.95
N LEU A 12 1.99 -9.92 -13.26
CA LEU A 12 0.96 -9.68 -12.24
C LEU A 12 0.24 -10.96 -11.82
N ILE A 13 -0.01 -11.90 -12.71
CA ILE A 13 -0.82 -13.10 -12.44
C ILE A 13 -0.03 -14.12 -11.63
N ALA A 14 -0.61 -14.62 -10.55
CA ALA A 14 -0.08 -15.71 -9.73
C ALA A 14 -0.87 -17.02 -9.95
N GLN A 15 -2.17 -17.03 -9.64
CA GLN A 15 -3.04 -18.21 -9.78
C GLN A 15 -4.38 -17.80 -10.39
N VAL A 16 -4.98 -18.73 -11.13
CA VAL A 16 -6.31 -18.58 -11.75
C VAL A 16 -7.12 -19.85 -11.57
N THR A 17 -8.44 -19.73 -11.40
CA THR A 17 -9.34 -20.88 -11.30
C THR A 17 -9.65 -21.51 -12.65
N ASP A 18 -9.81 -20.70 -13.69
CA ASP A 18 -10.07 -21.10 -15.08
C ASP A 18 -9.50 -20.03 -16.01
N GLU A 19 -8.43 -20.36 -16.70
CA GLU A 19 -7.70 -19.39 -17.53
C GLU A 19 -8.51 -18.93 -18.74
N GLU A 20 -9.20 -19.86 -19.42
CA GLU A 20 -9.92 -19.52 -20.65
C GLU A 20 -11.15 -18.68 -20.37
N GLU A 21 -11.92 -19.00 -19.35
CA GLU A 21 -13.08 -18.22 -18.94
C GLU A 21 -12.68 -16.83 -18.41
N ILE A 22 -11.61 -16.75 -17.63
CA ILE A 22 -11.08 -15.48 -17.15
C ILE A 22 -10.61 -14.59 -18.32
N LYS A 23 -9.89 -15.15 -19.31
CA LYS A 23 -9.52 -14.43 -20.54
C LYS A 23 -10.74 -13.89 -21.27
N GLU A 24 -11.77 -14.73 -21.45
CA GLU A 24 -13.01 -14.32 -22.12
C GLU A 24 -13.68 -13.17 -21.37
N LEU A 25 -13.75 -13.23 -20.04
CA LEU A 25 -14.38 -12.19 -19.24
C LEU A 25 -13.62 -10.87 -19.27
N ILE A 26 -12.32 -10.87 -18.94
CA ILE A 26 -11.58 -9.61 -18.76
C ILE A 26 -11.21 -8.93 -20.07
N ASN A 27 -10.93 -9.71 -21.14
CA ASN A 27 -10.57 -9.15 -22.43
C ASN A 27 -11.76 -8.50 -23.15
N ASN A 28 -12.97 -8.92 -22.84
CA ASN A 28 -14.20 -8.41 -23.46
C ASN A 28 -14.99 -7.42 -22.58
N GLY A 29 -14.42 -6.98 -21.45
CA GLY A 29 -15.08 -6.04 -20.54
C GLY A 29 -16.32 -6.63 -19.84
N LYS A 30 -16.41 -7.95 -19.73
CA LYS A 30 -17.56 -8.67 -19.15
C LYS A 30 -17.39 -9.00 -17.67
N ALA A 31 -16.21 -8.79 -17.11
CA ALA A 31 -15.99 -9.04 -15.70
C ALA A 31 -16.65 -7.96 -14.84
N VAL A 32 -17.56 -8.37 -13.99
CA VAL A 32 -17.97 -7.61 -12.80
C VAL A 32 -17.20 -8.23 -11.65
N PHE A 33 -16.24 -7.51 -11.12
CA PHE A 33 -15.26 -8.09 -10.19
C PHE A 33 -15.12 -7.27 -8.91
N TYR A 34 -14.71 -7.93 -7.84
CA TYR A 34 -14.40 -7.22 -6.62
C TYR A 34 -12.97 -7.45 -6.13
N ILE A 35 -12.47 -6.48 -5.37
CA ILE A 35 -11.30 -6.59 -4.51
C ILE A 35 -11.69 -6.08 -3.14
N GLY A 36 -11.37 -6.87 -2.08
CA GLY A 36 -11.64 -6.54 -0.70
C GLY A 36 -10.50 -5.75 -0.05
N PHE A 37 -10.86 -4.77 0.79
CA PHE A 37 -9.94 -3.93 1.54
C PHE A 37 -10.42 -3.79 2.98
N ASP A 38 -9.76 -4.49 3.91
CA ASP A 38 -10.03 -4.34 5.34
C ASP A 38 -9.48 -3.00 5.85
N PRO A 39 -10.31 -2.11 6.41
CA PRO A 39 -9.92 -0.78 6.85
C PRO A 39 -9.18 -0.82 8.21
N THR A 40 -8.00 -1.45 8.23
CA THR A 40 -7.18 -1.66 9.43
C THR A 40 -6.34 -0.45 9.83
N ALA A 41 -6.42 0.65 9.09
CA ALA A 41 -5.81 1.95 9.35
C ALA A 41 -6.61 3.05 8.65
N ASP A 42 -6.40 4.29 9.02
CA ASP A 42 -7.03 5.48 8.43
C ASP A 42 -6.40 5.91 7.08
N SER A 43 -5.54 5.09 6.50
CA SER A 43 -4.98 5.29 5.16
C SER A 43 -4.65 3.97 4.48
N LEU A 44 -4.80 3.96 3.15
CA LEU A 44 -4.19 2.98 2.27
C LEU A 44 -2.67 3.17 2.26
N HIS A 45 -1.93 2.11 1.97
CA HIS A 45 -0.47 2.12 1.89
C HIS A 45 0.01 1.35 0.64
N VAL A 46 1.31 1.39 0.36
CA VAL A 46 1.92 0.72 -0.81
C VAL A 46 1.52 -0.76 -0.93
N GLY A 47 1.24 -1.46 0.17
CA GLY A 47 0.72 -2.84 0.11
C GLY A 47 -0.64 -3.00 -0.57
N HIS A 48 -1.49 -1.96 -0.57
CA HIS A 48 -2.76 -1.95 -1.29
C HIS A 48 -2.62 -1.44 -2.73
N PHE A 49 -1.50 -0.79 -3.04
CA PHE A 49 -1.30 -0.06 -4.28
C PHE A 49 -1.37 -0.95 -5.51
N MET A 50 -0.82 -2.16 -5.43
CA MET A 50 -0.88 -3.13 -6.54
C MET A 50 -2.33 -3.54 -6.87
N ALA A 51 -3.15 -3.78 -5.85
CA ALA A 51 -4.56 -4.11 -6.02
C ALA A 51 -5.32 -2.94 -6.67
N LEU A 52 -5.03 -1.69 -6.27
CA LEU A 52 -5.61 -0.50 -6.88
C LEU A 52 -5.17 -0.31 -8.34
N CYS A 53 -3.90 -0.54 -8.66
CA CYS A 53 -3.39 -0.51 -10.03
C CYS A 53 -4.05 -1.57 -10.91
N LEU A 54 -4.22 -2.79 -10.41
CA LEU A 54 -4.95 -3.85 -11.10
C LEU A 54 -6.41 -3.43 -11.35
N MET A 55 -7.10 -2.98 -10.31
CA MET A 55 -8.50 -2.53 -10.41
C MET A 55 -8.65 -1.43 -11.46
N LYS A 56 -7.75 -0.45 -11.48
CA LYS A 56 -7.73 0.62 -12.49
C LYS A 56 -7.50 0.08 -13.91
N ARG A 57 -6.55 -0.87 -14.10
CA ARG A 57 -6.31 -1.49 -15.43
C ARG A 57 -7.54 -2.20 -15.97
N LEU A 58 -8.16 -3.02 -15.14
CA LEU A 58 -9.37 -3.75 -15.50
C LEU A 58 -10.51 -2.79 -15.82
N GLN A 59 -10.66 -1.70 -15.05
CA GLN A 59 -11.66 -0.65 -15.34
C GLN A 59 -11.39 0.05 -16.68
N MET A 60 -10.14 0.42 -16.96
CA MET A 60 -9.75 1.05 -18.23
C MET A 60 -10.05 0.15 -19.44
N ALA A 61 -10.03 -1.16 -19.26
CA ALA A 61 -10.40 -2.15 -20.28
C ALA A 61 -11.91 -2.45 -20.33
N GLY A 62 -12.74 -1.68 -19.65
CA GLY A 62 -14.20 -1.78 -19.70
C GLY A 62 -14.83 -2.73 -18.67
N ASN A 63 -14.04 -3.38 -17.82
CA ASN A 63 -14.56 -4.22 -16.74
C ASN A 63 -15.10 -3.36 -15.59
N LYS A 64 -16.02 -3.92 -14.79
CA LYS A 64 -16.73 -3.19 -13.74
C LYS A 64 -16.21 -3.54 -12.35
N PRO A 65 -15.41 -2.69 -11.72
CA PRO A 65 -14.90 -2.94 -10.39
C PRO A 65 -15.92 -2.67 -9.29
N ILE A 66 -15.89 -3.51 -8.26
CA ILE A 66 -16.52 -3.31 -6.96
C ILE A 66 -15.41 -3.22 -5.92
N ALA A 67 -15.21 -2.03 -5.36
CA ALA A 67 -14.34 -1.87 -4.19
C ALA A 67 -15.14 -2.27 -2.94
N LEU A 68 -14.80 -3.43 -2.37
CA LEU A 68 -15.43 -3.92 -1.15
C LEU A 68 -14.63 -3.44 0.06
N ILE A 69 -15.23 -2.60 0.88
CA ILE A 69 -14.66 -2.22 2.17
C ILE A 69 -15.08 -3.25 3.21
N GLY A 70 -14.10 -3.83 3.89
CA GLY A 70 -14.31 -4.87 4.90
C GLY A 70 -14.70 -4.31 6.27
N GLY A 71 -15.77 -3.51 6.38
CA GLY A 71 -16.20 -2.96 7.66
C GLY A 71 -16.63 -4.03 8.66
N GLY A 72 -17.29 -5.10 8.20
CA GLY A 72 -17.65 -6.26 9.02
C GLY A 72 -16.46 -7.21 9.25
N THR A 73 -15.70 -7.54 8.19
CA THR A 73 -14.54 -8.45 8.29
C THR A 73 -13.40 -7.86 9.12
N ALA A 74 -13.22 -6.55 9.14
CA ALA A 74 -12.22 -5.89 9.99
C ALA A 74 -12.47 -6.05 11.50
N MET A 75 -13.70 -6.35 11.92
CA MET A 75 -14.01 -6.67 13.31
C MET A 75 -13.45 -8.05 13.73
N ILE A 76 -13.21 -8.91 12.76
CA ILE A 76 -12.67 -10.27 12.96
C ILE A 76 -11.16 -10.29 12.73
N GLY A 77 -10.73 -9.78 11.57
CA GLY A 77 -9.33 -9.70 11.14
C GLY A 77 -8.85 -10.93 10.39
N ASP A 78 -8.37 -10.70 9.16
CA ASP A 78 -7.83 -11.73 8.27
C ASP A 78 -6.57 -12.38 8.85
N PRO A 79 -6.53 -13.71 9.02
CA PRO A 79 -5.35 -14.45 9.47
C PRO A 79 -4.33 -14.70 8.36
N SER A 80 -4.66 -14.50 7.09
CA SER A 80 -3.83 -14.86 5.93
C SER A 80 -2.48 -14.14 5.94
N GLY A 81 -1.39 -14.90 5.75
CA GLY A 81 -0.04 -14.36 5.68
C GLY A 81 0.47 -13.70 6.98
N ARG A 82 -0.08 -14.08 8.14
CA ARG A 82 0.27 -13.56 9.46
C ARG A 82 0.64 -14.65 10.44
N THR A 83 1.45 -14.27 11.43
CA THR A 83 1.83 -15.14 12.55
C THR A 83 1.06 -14.83 13.82
N ASP A 84 0.52 -13.62 13.95
CA ASP A 84 -0.13 -13.12 15.16
C ASP A 84 -1.53 -12.60 14.87
N MET A 85 -2.45 -12.74 15.85
CA MET A 85 -3.82 -12.21 15.76
C MET A 85 -3.81 -10.68 15.62
N ARG A 86 -4.75 -10.14 14.85
CA ARG A 86 -4.95 -8.68 14.76
C ARG A 86 -5.49 -8.12 16.07
N GLN A 87 -5.13 -6.88 16.37
CA GLN A 87 -5.79 -6.13 17.44
C GLN A 87 -7.22 -5.81 17.01
N MET A 88 -8.16 -6.02 17.94
CA MET A 88 -9.56 -5.68 17.71
C MET A 88 -9.71 -4.15 17.73
N MET A 89 -10.37 -3.63 16.71
CA MET A 89 -10.70 -2.21 16.61
C MET A 89 -12.14 -1.96 17.03
N THR A 90 -12.44 -0.74 17.50
CA THR A 90 -13.82 -0.36 17.80
C THR A 90 -14.60 -0.07 16.50
N PRO A 91 -15.94 -0.21 16.50
CA PRO A 91 -16.76 0.12 15.33
C PRO A 91 -16.58 1.55 14.83
N GLU A 92 -16.37 2.52 15.74
CA GLU A 92 -16.13 3.92 15.41
C GLU A 92 -14.81 4.11 14.67
N THR A 93 -13.75 3.42 15.13
CA THR A 93 -12.44 3.44 14.45
C THR A 93 -12.55 2.83 13.05
N ILE A 94 -13.26 1.71 12.92
CA ILE A 94 -13.49 1.07 11.62
C ILE A 94 -14.24 2.01 10.68
N GLN A 95 -15.32 2.65 11.16
CA GLN A 95 -16.11 3.58 10.34
C GLN A 95 -15.27 4.78 9.87
N HIS A 96 -14.46 5.36 10.75
CA HIS A 96 -13.53 6.42 10.38
C HIS A 96 -12.56 5.95 9.25
N ASN A 97 -11.98 4.78 9.39
CA ASN A 97 -11.07 4.21 8.41
C ASN A 97 -11.78 3.93 7.06
N VAL A 98 -13.03 3.45 7.10
CA VAL A 98 -13.87 3.26 5.91
C VAL A 98 -14.00 4.56 5.13
N ASP A 99 -14.31 5.67 5.80
CA ASP A 99 -14.48 6.97 5.15
C ASP A 99 -13.18 7.51 4.56
N CYS A 100 -12.05 7.26 5.24
CA CYS A 100 -10.72 7.57 4.71
C CYS A 100 -10.42 6.77 3.43
N PHE A 101 -10.70 5.47 3.42
CA PHE A 101 -10.49 4.60 2.25
C PHE A 101 -11.33 5.03 1.05
N LYS A 102 -12.62 5.34 1.27
CA LYS A 102 -13.51 5.85 0.22
C LYS A 102 -12.91 7.06 -0.50
N LYS A 103 -12.44 8.04 0.27
CA LYS A 103 -11.84 9.27 -0.27
C LYS A 103 -10.55 9.00 -1.04
N GLN A 104 -9.71 8.08 -0.56
CA GLN A 104 -8.45 7.76 -1.22
C GLN A 104 -8.65 6.95 -2.50
N MET A 105 -9.54 5.94 -2.49
CA MET A 105 -9.84 5.11 -3.66
C MET A 105 -10.38 5.91 -4.84
N SER A 106 -11.16 6.95 -4.57
CA SER A 106 -11.71 7.82 -5.62
C SER A 106 -10.65 8.55 -6.47
N ARG A 107 -9.39 8.56 -6.04
CA ARG A 107 -8.27 9.07 -6.84
C ARG A 107 -7.80 8.09 -7.92
N PHE A 108 -8.03 6.80 -7.70
CA PHE A 108 -7.59 5.73 -8.59
C PHE A 108 -8.72 5.21 -9.47
N ILE A 109 -9.90 5.04 -8.89
CA ILE A 109 -11.04 4.38 -9.48
C ILE A 109 -12.12 5.41 -9.78
N ASP A 110 -12.68 5.33 -10.97
CA ASP A 110 -13.81 6.17 -11.38
C ASP A 110 -15.11 5.52 -10.88
N PHE A 111 -15.70 6.12 -9.86
CA PHE A 111 -16.98 5.72 -9.27
C PHE A 111 -18.19 6.44 -9.89
N GLY A 112 -18.04 7.01 -11.08
CA GLY A 112 -19.15 7.59 -11.81
C GLY A 112 -20.26 6.56 -12.12
N GLU A 113 -21.43 7.05 -12.50
CA GLU A 113 -22.60 6.21 -12.78
C GLU A 113 -22.27 5.08 -13.78
N GLY A 114 -22.58 3.85 -13.39
CA GLY A 114 -22.36 2.66 -14.22
C GLY A 114 -20.90 2.20 -14.37
N LYS A 115 -19.92 2.88 -13.73
CA LYS A 115 -18.48 2.56 -13.90
C LYS A 115 -17.93 1.65 -12.81
N ALA A 116 -17.98 2.08 -11.56
CA ALA A 116 -17.53 1.28 -10.41
C ALA A 116 -18.50 1.44 -9.24
N MET A 117 -18.47 0.48 -8.33
CA MET A 117 -19.23 0.53 -7.08
C MET A 117 -18.27 0.49 -5.89
N LEU A 118 -18.66 1.16 -4.82
CA LEU A 118 -18.02 1.06 -3.53
C LEU A 118 -19.07 0.58 -2.53
N VAL A 119 -18.83 -0.57 -1.91
CA VAL A 119 -19.75 -1.22 -0.99
C VAL A 119 -19.04 -1.58 0.32
N ASN A 120 -19.81 -1.72 1.40
CA ASN A 120 -19.30 -2.11 2.70
C ASN A 120 -19.93 -3.44 3.12
N ASN A 121 -19.13 -4.46 3.45
CA ASN A 121 -19.67 -5.74 3.85
C ASN A 121 -20.37 -5.72 5.23
N ALA A 122 -20.18 -4.67 6.03
CA ALA A 122 -20.96 -4.46 7.23
C ALA A 122 -22.47 -4.39 6.93
N ASP A 123 -22.86 -3.91 5.72
CA ASP A 123 -24.27 -3.76 5.30
C ASP A 123 -25.03 -5.09 5.21
N TRP A 124 -24.33 -6.22 5.21
CA TRP A 124 -24.96 -7.55 5.22
C TRP A 124 -24.41 -8.48 6.29
N LEU A 125 -23.15 -8.33 6.72
CA LEU A 125 -22.57 -9.22 7.72
C LEU A 125 -23.07 -8.93 9.13
N MET A 126 -23.39 -7.66 9.45
CA MET A 126 -23.80 -7.26 10.79
C MET A 126 -25.21 -7.73 11.16
N ASP A 127 -26.08 -7.93 10.18
CA ASP A 127 -27.48 -8.34 10.37
C ASP A 127 -27.68 -9.86 10.25
N LEU A 128 -26.61 -10.64 10.06
CA LEU A 128 -26.70 -12.08 9.89
C LEU A 128 -27.11 -12.77 11.19
N ASN A 129 -28.14 -13.60 11.10
CA ASN A 129 -28.47 -14.51 12.18
C ASN A 129 -27.47 -15.67 12.23
N TYR A 130 -26.87 -15.90 13.39
CA TYR A 130 -25.82 -16.91 13.56
C TYR A 130 -26.28 -18.33 13.20
N ILE A 131 -27.52 -18.72 13.60
CA ILE A 131 -28.05 -20.05 13.30
C ILE A 131 -28.31 -20.22 11.80
N ASP A 132 -28.82 -19.19 11.15
CA ASP A 132 -29.08 -19.23 9.70
C ASP A 132 -27.76 -19.34 8.93
N VAL A 133 -26.71 -18.60 9.33
CA VAL A 133 -25.37 -18.73 8.73
C VAL A 133 -24.82 -20.15 8.88
N LEU A 134 -24.92 -20.75 10.07
CA LEU A 134 -24.44 -22.11 10.28
C LEU A 134 -25.19 -23.13 9.41
N ARG A 135 -26.49 -22.98 9.24
CA ARG A 135 -27.31 -23.91 8.46
C ARG A 135 -27.15 -23.71 6.96
N ASP A 136 -27.18 -22.45 6.49
CA ASP A 136 -27.26 -22.12 5.08
C ASP A 136 -25.91 -21.95 4.41
N VAL A 137 -24.89 -21.57 5.17
CA VAL A 137 -23.52 -21.33 4.69
C VAL A 137 -22.57 -22.37 5.27
N GLY A 138 -22.54 -22.52 6.58
CA GLY A 138 -21.62 -23.42 7.26
C GLY A 138 -21.70 -24.87 6.81
N ALA A 139 -22.93 -25.35 6.44
CA ALA A 139 -23.14 -26.69 5.89
C ALA A 139 -22.35 -26.96 4.59
N HIS A 140 -21.90 -25.92 3.88
CA HIS A 140 -21.10 -26.06 2.65
C HIS A 140 -19.60 -26.10 2.90
N PHE A 141 -19.13 -25.87 4.13
CA PHE A 141 -17.73 -25.86 4.50
C PHE A 141 -17.33 -27.09 5.31
N SER A 142 -16.27 -27.76 4.88
CA SER A 142 -15.67 -28.87 5.63
C SER A 142 -14.54 -28.36 6.50
N VAL A 143 -14.66 -28.49 7.82
CA VAL A 143 -13.60 -28.09 8.78
C VAL A 143 -12.27 -28.76 8.45
N ASN A 144 -12.28 -30.06 8.12
CA ASN A 144 -11.06 -30.78 7.77
C ASN A 144 -10.36 -30.16 6.53
N ARG A 145 -11.13 -29.75 5.52
CA ARG A 145 -10.59 -29.07 4.32
C ARG A 145 -10.09 -27.65 4.66
N MET A 146 -10.85 -26.92 5.47
CA MET A 146 -10.43 -25.57 5.90
C MET A 146 -9.11 -25.61 6.68
N LEU A 147 -8.93 -26.57 7.59
CA LEU A 147 -7.70 -26.71 8.37
C LEU A 147 -6.45 -27.02 7.51
N THR A 148 -6.63 -27.55 6.30
CA THR A 148 -5.51 -27.76 5.35
C THR A 148 -5.18 -26.53 4.50
N ALA A 149 -6.02 -25.48 4.58
CA ALA A 149 -5.83 -24.27 3.78
C ALA A 149 -4.58 -23.48 4.20
N GLU A 150 -3.86 -22.96 3.21
CA GLU A 150 -2.59 -22.24 3.43
C GLU A 150 -2.75 -21.01 4.35
N CYS A 151 -3.88 -20.32 4.25
CA CYS A 151 -4.17 -19.14 5.07
C CYS A 151 -4.18 -19.44 6.58
N TYR A 152 -4.40 -20.70 7.01
CA TYR A 152 -4.41 -21.08 8.43
C TYR A 152 -3.11 -21.72 8.92
N LYS A 153 -2.26 -22.26 8.04
CA LYS A 153 -1.07 -23.04 8.47
C LYS A 153 -0.18 -22.29 9.44
N GLN A 154 0.19 -21.05 9.14
CA GLN A 154 1.07 -20.25 9.99
C GLN A 154 0.44 -19.92 11.34
N ARG A 155 -0.89 -19.73 11.35
CA ARG A 155 -1.63 -19.42 12.57
C ARG A 155 -1.82 -20.67 13.47
N MET A 156 -1.97 -21.84 12.87
CA MET A 156 -2.13 -23.09 13.64
C MET A 156 -0.95 -23.38 14.55
N GLU A 157 0.27 -23.03 14.14
CA GLU A 157 1.48 -23.21 14.96
C GLU A 157 1.45 -22.39 16.25
N LYS A 158 0.80 -21.20 16.23
CA LYS A 158 0.69 -20.30 17.38
C LYS A 158 -0.70 -20.29 18.04
N GLY A 159 -1.61 -21.06 17.53
CA GLY A 159 -3.00 -21.13 17.99
C GLY A 159 -3.95 -20.28 17.16
N LEU A 160 -4.69 -20.91 16.26
CA LEU A 160 -5.77 -20.29 15.47
C LEU A 160 -7.03 -20.17 16.33
N SER A 161 -7.54 -18.97 16.52
CA SER A 161 -8.80 -18.76 17.24
C SER A 161 -10.00 -19.12 16.38
N PHE A 162 -11.13 -19.49 17.04
CA PHE A 162 -12.40 -19.73 16.35
C PHE A 162 -12.87 -18.47 15.59
N LEU A 163 -12.59 -17.29 16.14
CA LEU A 163 -12.87 -16.01 15.49
C LEU A 163 -12.18 -15.93 14.12
N GLU A 164 -10.87 -16.10 14.08
CA GLU A 164 -10.06 -16.04 12.84
C GLU A 164 -10.44 -17.16 11.85
N PHE A 165 -10.80 -18.33 12.38
CA PHE A 165 -11.22 -19.47 11.55
C PHE A 165 -12.49 -19.19 10.73
N ASN A 166 -13.36 -18.31 11.22
CA ASN A 166 -14.56 -17.92 10.49
C ASN A 166 -14.32 -16.89 9.38
N TYR A 167 -13.13 -16.28 9.30
CA TYR A 167 -12.84 -15.24 8.29
C TYR A 167 -13.07 -15.76 6.85
N MET A 168 -12.59 -16.95 6.53
CA MET A 168 -12.81 -17.57 5.20
C MET A 168 -14.31 -17.69 4.85
N ILE A 169 -15.14 -18.05 5.82
CA ILE A 169 -16.58 -18.18 5.62
C ILE A 169 -17.22 -16.82 5.34
N MET A 170 -16.78 -15.78 6.04
CA MET A 170 -17.28 -14.41 5.85
C MET A 170 -16.89 -13.87 4.47
N GLN A 171 -15.63 -14.00 4.04
CA GLN A 171 -15.20 -13.58 2.71
C GLN A 171 -15.91 -14.38 1.61
N SER A 172 -16.14 -15.67 1.81
CA SER A 172 -16.92 -16.49 0.88
C SER A 172 -18.37 -16.02 0.79
N TYR A 173 -18.95 -15.60 1.90
CA TYR A 173 -20.29 -15.03 1.94
C TYR A 173 -20.36 -13.65 1.27
N ASP A 174 -19.31 -12.85 1.35
CA ASP A 174 -19.17 -11.59 0.62
C ASP A 174 -19.25 -11.84 -0.89
N PHE A 175 -18.47 -12.78 -1.42
CA PHE A 175 -18.51 -13.09 -2.85
C PHE A 175 -19.88 -13.59 -3.29
N TYR A 176 -20.49 -14.48 -2.51
CA TYR A 176 -21.84 -14.97 -2.76
C TYR A 176 -22.89 -13.84 -2.77
N THR A 177 -22.80 -12.91 -1.83
CA THR A 177 -23.70 -11.75 -1.73
C THR A 177 -23.51 -10.80 -2.91
N LEU A 178 -22.25 -10.51 -3.28
CA LEU A 178 -21.91 -9.66 -4.41
C LEU A 178 -22.36 -10.28 -5.74
N TYR A 179 -22.22 -11.59 -5.88
CA TYR A 179 -22.73 -12.33 -7.03
C TYR A 179 -24.25 -12.14 -7.19
N GLN A 180 -25.01 -12.33 -6.13
CA GLN A 180 -26.46 -12.22 -6.16
C GLN A 180 -26.96 -10.78 -6.35
N LYS A 181 -26.36 -9.82 -5.66
CA LYS A 181 -26.81 -8.41 -5.69
C LYS A 181 -26.36 -7.64 -6.92
N TYR A 182 -25.15 -7.92 -7.41
CA TYR A 182 -24.50 -7.08 -8.42
C TYR A 182 -23.99 -7.85 -9.62
N GLY A 183 -24.22 -9.17 -9.68
CA GLY A 183 -23.70 -10.01 -10.77
C GLY A 183 -22.18 -10.12 -10.77
N CYS A 184 -21.55 -9.98 -9.61
CA CYS A 184 -20.10 -10.09 -9.45
C CYS A 184 -19.64 -11.50 -9.75
N ASN A 185 -18.95 -11.69 -10.88
CA ASN A 185 -18.54 -13.00 -11.38
C ASN A 185 -17.06 -13.31 -11.18
N MET A 186 -16.27 -12.35 -10.67
CA MET A 186 -14.85 -12.53 -10.41
C MET A 186 -14.41 -11.91 -9.08
N GLU A 187 -13.46 -12.58 -8.43
CA GLU A 187 -12.74 -12.06 -7.27
C GLU A 187 -11.25 -11.94 -7.61
N PHE A 188 -10.64 -10.81 -7.26
CA PHE A 188 -9.20 -10.60 -7.34
C PHE A 188 -8.61 -10.30 -5.96
N GLY A 189 -7.42 -10.81 -5.70
CA GLY A 189 -6.71 -10.58 -4.44
C GLY A 189 -5.22 -10.86 -4.55
N GLY A 190 -4.46 -10.61 -3.49
CA GLY A 190 -3.09 -11.07 -3.36
C GLY A 190 -3.02 -12.59 -3.28
N ASP A 191 -1.87 -13.17 -3.59
CA ASP A 191 -1.70 -14.64 -3.62
C ASP A 191 -1.93 -15.29 -2.24
N ASP A 192 -1.78 -14.55 -1.16
CA ASP A 192 -2.11 -14.98 0.20
C ASP A 192 -3.63 -15.14 0.45
N GLN A 193 -4.50 -14.65 -0.46
CA GLN A 193 -5.96 -14.75 -0.39
C GLN A 193 -6.54 -15.97 -1.11
N TRP A 194 -5.73 -16.74 -1.83
CA TRP A 194 -6.20 -17.82 -2.70
C TRP A 194 -7.20 -18.77 -2.05
N SER A 195 -6.89 -19.24 -0.83
CA SER A 195 -7.77 -20.17 -0.11
C SER A 195 -9.12 -19.57 0.25
N ASN A 196 -9.17 -18.28 0.63
CA ASN A 196 -10.40 -17.58 0.95
C ASN A 196 -11.26 -17.41 -0.32
N MET A 197 -10.64 -17.03 -1.43
CA MET A 197 -11.30 -16.82 -2.73
C MET A 197 -11.93 -18.12 -3.25
N LEU A 198 -11.23 -19.25 -3.14
CA LEU A 198 -11.77 -20.56 -3.50
C LEU A 198 -12.99 -20.95 -2.66
N GLY A 199 -13.06 -20.53 -1.41
CA GLY A 199 -14.23 -20.70 -0.57
C GLY A 199 -15.47 -20.02 -1.17
N GLY A 200 -15.30 -18.82 -1.71
CA GLY A 200 -16.37 -18.04 -2.36
C GLY A 200 -16.84 -18.67 -3.67
N THR A 201 -15.93 -19.05 -4.56
CA THR A 201 -16.28 -19.72 -5.82
C THR A 201 -17.04 -21.01 -5.57
N GLU A 202 -16.61 -21.82 -4.58
CA GLU A 202 -17.24 -23.08 -4.22
C GLU A 202 -18.62 -22.86 -3.56
N LEU A 203 -18.80 -21.83 -2.74
CA LEU A 203 -20.08 -21.50 -2.15
C LEU A 203 -21.12 -21.12 -3.21
N ILE A 204 -20.73 -20.29 -4.19
CA ILE A 204 -21.58 -19.91 -5.33
C ILE A 204 -21.97 -21.14 -6.11
N ARG A 205 -21.02 -22.00 -6.45
CA ARG A 205 -21.25 -23.24 -7.19
C ARG A 205 -22.26 -24.15 -6.45
N ARG A 206 -22.07 -24.34 -5.15
CA ARG A 206 -22.92 -25.25 -4.36
C ARG A 206 -24.32 -24.71 -4.14
N LYS A 207 -24.46 -23.40 -3.87
CA LYS A 207 -25.76 -22.81 -3.56
C LYS A 207 -26.58 -22.40 -4.78
N LEU A 208 -25.91 -21.93 -5.85
CA LEU A 208 -26.57 -21.38 -7.02
C LEU A 208 -26.44 -22.26 -8.26
N GLY A 209 -25.56 -23.26 -8.27
CA GLY A 209 -25.25 -24.04 -9.48
C GLY A 209 -24.67 -23.17 -10.60
N LYS A 210 -23.95 -22.12 -10.23
CA LYS A 210 -23.35 -21.14 -11.14
C LYS A 210 -21.84 -21.11 -10.96
N ASP A 211 -21.13 -20.65 -11.99
CA ASP A 211 -19.69 -20.48 -11.95
C ASP A 211 -19.34 -19.05 -11.58
N ALA A 212 -18.28 -18.90 -10.80
CA ALA A 212 -17.61 -17.67 -10.48
C ALA A 212 -16.10 -17.93 -10.40
N TYR A 213 -15.30 -16.94 -10.72
CA TYR A 213 -13.88 -17.13 -10.97
C TYR A 213 -13.03 -16.30 -10.02
N ALA A 214 -11.82 -16.77 -9.78
CA ALA A 214 -10.84 -16.11 -8.93
C ALA A 214 -9.48 -16.02 -9.63
N MET A 215 -8.80 -14.89 -9.47
CA MET A 215 -7.44 -14.67 -9.92
C MET A 215 -6.63 -13.96 -8.84
N THR A 216 -5.49 -14.52 -8.48
CA THR A 216 -4.56 -13.85 -7.57
C THR A 216 -3.43 -13.15 -8.32
N ILE A 217 -2.92 -12.09 -7.69
CA ILE A 217 -1.74 -11.37 -8.16
C ILE A 217 -0.56 -11.63 -7.23
N ASN A 218 0.63 -11.61 -7.84
CA ASN A 218 1.88 -11.74 -7.10
C ASN A 218 1.99 -10.65 -6.03
N LEU A 219 2.51 -11.02 -4.86
CA LEU A 219 2.81 -10.03 -3.83
C LEU A 219 3.99 -9.14 -4.26
N LEU A 220 3.91 -7.86 -3.92
CA LEU A 220 5.00 -6.93 -4.18
C LEU A 220 6.14 -7.16 -3.17
N LEU A 221 7.07 -8.02 -3.57
CA LEU A 221 8.25 -8.36 -2.78
C LEU A 221 9.49 -7.73 -3.39
N ASN A 222 10.43 -7.31 -2.53
CA ASN A 222 11.76 -6.91 -2.97
C ASN A 222 12.63 -8.14 -3.30
N SER A 223 13.83 -7.91 -3.80
CA SER A 223 14.82 -8.95 -4.14
C SER A 223 15.26 -9.84 -2.96
N GLU A 224 15.02 -9.39 -1.72
CA GLU A 224 15.25 -10.16 -0.51
C GLU A 224 14.02 -11.00 -0.08
N GLY A 225 12.92 -10.98 -0.85
CA GLY A 225 11.66 -11.66 -0.54
C GLY A 225 10.81 -10.97 0.53
N LYS A 226 11.10 -9.73 0.90
CA LYS A 226 10.32 -8.98 1.89
C LYS A 226 9.22 -8.16 1.22
N LYS A 227 8.04 -8.10 1.84
CA LYS A 227 6.93 -7.24 1.37
C LYS A 227 7.37 -5.77 1.31
N MET A 228 7.22 -5.13 0.15
CA MET A 228 7.51 -3.71 -0.05
C MET A 228 6.45 -2.81 0.61
N GLY A 229 6.78 -1.52 0.76
CA GLY A 229 5.88 -0.55 1.37
C GLY A 229 5.99 -0.45 2.89
N LYS A 230 6.98 -1.11 3.48
CA LYS A 230 7.36 -0.94 4.89
C LYS A 230 8.79 -0.40 4.98
N THR A 231 8.98 0.59 5.82
CA THR A 231 10.29 1.14 6.19
C THR A 231 10.57 0.86 7.67
N GLN A 232 11.74 1.21 8.16
CA GLN A 232 12.02 1.15 9.60
C GLN A 232 11.10 2.06 10.43
N SER A 233 10.54 3.12 9.81
CA SER A 233 9.61 4.05 10.42
C SER A 233 8.12 3.68 10.21
N GLY A 234 7.82 2.52 9.64
CA GLY A 234 6.44 2.05 9.43
C GLY A 234 6.03 1.90 7.97
N ALA A 235 4.73 1.97 7.70
CA ALA A 235 4.20 1.84 6.34
C ALA A 235 4.43 3.12 5.52
N VAL A 236 4.58 2.96 4.20
CA VAL A 236 4.54 4.07 3.24
C VAL A 236 3.08 4.27 2.84
N TRP A 237 2.51 5.38 3.30
CA TRP A 237 1.10 5.69 3.18
C TRP A 237 0.77 6.40 1.86
N LEU A 238 -0.46 6.26 1.40
CA LEU A 238 -0.98 7.01 0.24
C LEU A 238 -1.61 8.36 0.65
N ASP A 239 -1.81 8.59 1.95
CA ASP A 239 -2.24 9.88 2.49
C ASP A 239 -1.05 10.84 2.55
N PRO A 240 -1.12 12.02 1.89
CA PRO A 240 -0.03 13.01 1.90
C PRO A 240 0.26 13.61 3.28
N ASN A 241 -0.67 13.49 4.24
CA ASN A 241 -0.45 13.94 5.62
C ASN A 241 0.35 12.95 6.46
N LYS A 242 0.49 11.68 6.00
CA LYS A 242 1.22 10.60 6.69
C LYS A 242 2.55 10.28 6.02
N THR A 243 2.59 10.32 4.71
CA THR A 243 3.79 10.22 3.88
C THR A 243 3.66 11.32 2.83
N THR A 244 4.46 12.36 2.95
CA THR A 244 4.41 13.48 2.02
C THR A 244 4.71 13.02 0.58
N PRO A 245 4.24 13.74 -0.46
CA PRO A 245 4.55 13.40 -1.86
C PRO A 245 6.05 13.27 -2.12
N PHE A 246 6.85 14.09 -1.44
CA PHE A 246 8.30 14.04 -1.53
C PHE A 246 8.88 12.77 -0.89
N GLU A 247 8.45 12.38 0.31
CA GLU A 247 8.87 11.13 0.95
C GLU A 247 8.43 9.91 0.15
N PHE A 248 7.22 9.95 -0.42
CA PHE A 248 6.71 8.91 -1.31
C PHE A 248 7.57 8.77 -2.57
N PHE A 249 7.93 9.90 -3.20
CA PHE A 249 8.86 9.95 -4.32
C PHE A 249 10.23 9.37 -3.95
N GLN A 250 10.79 9.79 -2.81
CA GLN A 250 12.10 9.31 -2.35
C GLN A 250 12.08 7.81 -2.01
N TYR A 251 10.99 7.28 -1.50
CA TYR A 251 10.86 5.85 -1.29
C TYR A 251 11.09 5.07 -2.58
N TRP A 252 10.41 5.44 -3.67
CA TRP A 252 10.54 4.79 -4.97
C TRP A 252 11.87 5.10 -5.67
N ARG A 253 12.39 6.31 -5.51
CA ARG A 253 13.70 6.72 -6.02
C ARG A 253 14.87 5.94 -5.38
N ASN A 254 14.65 5.36 -4.20
CA ASN A 254 15.64 4.62 -3.42
C ASN A 254 15.44 3.09 -3.43
N VAL A 255 14.60 2.54 -4.30
CA VAL A 255 14.52 1.09 -4.50
C VAL A 255 15.85 0.53 -5.01
N SER A 256 16.08 -0.77 -4.78
CA SER A 256 17.31 -1.41 -5.26
C SER A 256 17.36 -1.47 -6.79
N ASP A 257 18.55 -1.53 -7.36
CA ASP A 257 18.74 -1.71 -8.81
C ASP A 257 18.08 -3.02 -9.29
N ALA A 258 18.09 -4.06 -8.46
CA ALA A 258 17.47 -5.33 -8.75
C ALA A 258 15.92 -5.28 -8.76
N ASP A 259 15.31 -4.28 -8.15
CA ASP A 259 13.85 -4.20 -7.99
C ASP A 259 13.19 -3.19 -8.92
N VAL A 260 13.95 -2.20 -9.44
CA VAL A 260 13.37 -1.04 -10.12
C VAL A 260 12.56 -1.42 -11.36
N LEU A 261 13.11 -2.24 -12.26
CA LEU A 261 12.43 -2.62 -13.50
C LEU A 261 11.20 -3.50 -13.22
N LYS A 262 11.28 -4.39 -12.24
CA LYS A 262 10.13 -5.15 -11.76
C LYS A 262 9.01 -4.22 -11.26
N CYS A 263 9.36 -3.22 -10.44
CA CYS A 263 8.38 -2.25 -9.95
C CYS A 263 7.77 -1.41 -11.07
N ILE A 264 8.57 -0.96 -12.05
CA ILE A 264 8.05 -0.24 -13.22
C ILE A 264 7.04 -1.10 -13.97
N ARG A 265 7.40 -2.36 -14.25
CA ARG A 265 6.55 -3.29 -15.02
C ARG A 265 5.23 -3.58 -14.32
N MET A 266 5.26 -3.82 -13.03
CA MET A 266 4.07 -4.19 -12.25
C MET A 266 3.16 -3.01 -11.92
N LEU A 267 3.72 -1.85 -11.57
CA LEU A 267 2.99 -0.75 -10.93
C LEU A 267 2.67 0.43 -11.85
N THR A 268 3.47 0.68 -12.89
CA THR A 268 3.24 1.84 -13.77
C THR A 268 2.29 1.51 -14.92
N PHE A 269 1.75 2.54 -15.55
CA PHE A 269 0.92 2.44 -16.75
C PHE A 269 1.71 2.74 -18.03
N LEU A 270 3.04 2.75 -17.96
CA LEU A 270 3.90 2.91 -19.13
C LEU A 270 3.69 1.77 -20.15
N PRO A 271 3.78 2.04 -21.45
CA PRO A 271 3.75 1.02 -22.48
C PRO A 271 4.85 -0.03 -22.26
N LEU A 272 4.52 -1.31 -22.49
CA LEU A 272 5.50 -2.40 -22.31
C LEU A 272 6.72 -2.22 -23.20
N GLU A 273 6.55 -1.72 -24.43
CA GLU A 273 7.64 -1.44 -25.37
C GLU A 273 8.65 -0.41 -24.84
N GLU A 274 8.21 0.52 -24.00
CA GLU A 274 9.10 1.47 -23.33
C GLU A 274 9.85 0.81 -22.18
N ILE A 275 9.17 -0.05 -21.43
CA ILE A 275 9.77 -0.80 -20.32
C ILE A 275 10.78 -1.82 -20.84
N ASP A 276 10.49 -2.50 -21.94
CA ASP A 276 11.36 -3.49 -22.55
C ASP A 276 12.71 -2.87 -23.01
N LYS A 277 12.68 -1.60 -23.46
CA LYS A 277 13.92 -0.85 -23.76
C LYS A 277 14.78 -0.61 -22.52
N MET A 278 14.18 -0.52 -21.34
CA MET A 278 14.91 -0.30 -20.09
C MET A 278 15.57 -1.59 -19.56
N GLU A 279 15.20 -2.77 -20.06
CA GLU A 279 15.80 -4.05 -19.62
C GLU A 279 17.30 -4.15 -19.91
N SER A 280 17.78 -3.42 -20.89
CA SER A 280 19.22 -3.32 -21.19
C SER A 280 19.96 -2.23 -20.40
N TRP A 281 19.27 -1.52 -19.53
CA TRP A 281 19.86 -0.42 -18.76
C TRP A 281 20.71 -0.92 -17.61
N GLU A 282 21.91 -0.34 -17.47
CA GLU A 282 22.88 -0.68 -16.43
C GLU A 282 23.46 0.58 -15.78
N GLY A 283 24.03 0.43 -14.60
CA GLY A 283 24.78 1.48 -13.91
C GLY A 283 23.98 2.78 -13.73
N ALA A 284 24.43 3.88 -14.32
CA ALA A 284 23.79 5.20 -14.19
C ALA A 284 22.36 5.24 -14.75
N GLN A 285 22.06 4.48 -15.81
CA GLN A 285 20.73 4.43 -16.42
C GLN A 285 19.66 3.86 -15.47
N LEU A 286 20.04 2.98 -14.53
CA LEU A 286 19.12 2.51 -13.49
C LEU A 286 18.67 3.64 -12.54
N ASN A 287 19.47 4.70 -12.40
CA ASN A 287 19.03 5.88 -11.66
C ASN A 287 17.93 6.64 -12.41
N ASP A 288 18.01 6.69 -13.74
CA ASP A 288 16.93 7.28 -14.56
C ASP A 288 15.66 6.43 -14.46
N ALA A 289 15.79 5.09 -14.50
CA ALA A 289 14.66 4.18 -14.28
C ALA A 289 14.01 4.38 -12.91
N LYS A 290 14.79 4.57 -11.84
CA LYS A 290 14.25 4.87 -10.50
C LYS A 290 13.54 6.21 -10.44
N GLU A 291 14.03 7.20 -11.17
CA GLU A 291 13.37 8.50 -11.26
C GLU A 291 12.03 8.40 -12.02
N ILE A 292 12.01 7.67 -13.14
CA ILE A 292 10.78 7.38 -13.88
C ILE A 292 9.78 6.68 -12.99
N LEU A 293 10.18 5.62 -12.28
CA LEU A 293 9.33 4.90 -11.34
C LEU A 293 8.76 5.85 -10.28
N ALA A 294 9.61 6.62 -9.63
CA ALA A 294 9.20 7.54 -8.57
C ALA A 294 8.24 8.61 -9.09
N PHE A 295 8.50 9.17 -10.27
CA PHE A 295 7.63 10.17 -10.88
C PHE A 295 6.26 9.60 -11.24
N GLU A 296 6.21 8.47 -11.96
CA GLU A 296 4.96 7.86 -12.40
C GLU A 296 4.07 7.44 -11.22
N LEU A 297 4.66 6.86 -10.17
CA LEU A 297 3.89 6.45 -9.00
C LEU A 297 3.43 7.64 -8.14
N THR A 298 4.26 8.67 -7.99
CA THR A 298 3.87 9.89 -7.27
C THR A 298 2.79 10.64 -8.04
N LYS A 299 2.89 10.73 -9.37
CA LYS A 299 1.85 11.29 -10.25
C LYS A 299 0.53 10.56 -10.10
N LEU A 300 0.56 9.23 -10.05
CA LEU A 300 -0.65 8.42 -9.92
C LEU A 300 -1.34 8.62 -8.57
N VAL A 301 -0.59 8.78 -7.48
CA VAL A 301 -1.12 8.90 -6.10
C VAL A 301 -1.45 10.35 -5.73
N HIS A 302 -0.58 11.29 -6.07
CA HIS A 302 -0.62 12.66 -5.57
C HIS A 302 -0.91 13.72 -6.65
N GLY A 303 -0.88 13.31 -7.92
CA GLY A 303 -1.05 14.20 -9.09
C GLY A 303 0.28 14.67 -9.65
N GLU A 304 0.21 15.20 -10.89
CA GLU A 304 1.38 15.57 -11.68
C GLU A 304 2.16 16.74 -11.08
N ASP A 305 1.45 17.74 -10.54
CA ASP A 305 2.08 18.90 -9.92
C ASP A 305 2.94 18.53 -8.72
N GLU A 306 2.41 17.65 -7.84
CA GLU A 306 3.16 17.17 -6.68
C GLU A 306 4.32 16.26 -7.07
N ALA A 307 4.17 15.45 -8.11
CA ALA A 307 5.26 14.62 -8.65
C ALA A 307 6.40 15.48 -9.22
N THR A 308 6.04 16.56 -9.95
CA THR A 308 7.01 17.51 -10.50
C THR A 308 7.77 18.25 -9.39
N LYS A 309 7.06 18.76 -8.39
CA LYS A 309 7.69 19.40 -7.21
C LYS A 309 8.62 18.45 -6.47
N ALA A 310 8.19 17.21 -6.27
CA ALA A 310 9.00 16.18 -5.60
C ALA A 310 10.27 15.83 -6.39
N LYS A 311 10.17 15.75 -7.72
CA LYS A 311 11.30 15.52 -8.61
C LYS A 311 12.29 16.69 -8.56
N GLU A 312 11.83 17.92 -8.69
CA GLU A 312 12.65 19.13 -8.61
C GLU A 312 13.38 19.24 -7.27
N ALA A 313 12.65 19.00 -6.16
CA ALA A 313 13.23 18.96 -4.83
C ALA A 313 14.29 17.85 -4.68
N SER A 314 14.05 16.68 -5.28
CA SER A 314 15.02 15.59 -5.31
C SER A 314 16.30 16.00 -6.06
N HIS A 315 16.18 16.65 -7.22
CA HIS A 315 17.34 17.13 -8.00
C HIS A 315 18.12 18.22 -7.23
N ALA A 316 17.43 19.16 -6.61
CA ALA A 316 18.06 20.23 -5.81
C ALA A 316 18.94 19.68 -4.68
N LEU A 317 18.54 18.55 -4.08
CA LEU A 317 19.32 17.87 -3.04
C LEU A 317 20.67 17.33 -3.53
N PHE A 318 20.71 16.87 -4.77
CA PHE A 318 21.94 16.27 -5.34
C PHE A 318 22.83 17.28 -6.06
N ALA A 319 22.26 18.42 -6.49
CA ALA A 319 22.97 19.44 -7.22
C ALA A 319 23.68 20.49 -6.34
N GLY A 320 23.52 20.40 -5.00
CA GLY A 320 24.11 21.40 -4.07
C GLY A 320 23.53 22.83 -4.24
N GLY A 321 22.38 22.98 -4.90
CA GLY A 321 21.78 24.26 -5.27
C GLY A 321 20.49 24.57 -4.52
N ALA A 322 20.32 25.82 -4.18
CA ALA A 322 19.39 26.43 -3.24
C ALA A 322 17.92 26.51 -3.71
N ASN A 323 17.28 25.43 -4.10
CA ASN A 323 15.83 25.48 -4.29
C ASN A 323 15.11 24.42 -3.45
N ASN A 324 15.07 24.67 -2.14
CA ASN A 324 14.59 23.76 -1.10
C ASN A 324 13.10 23.93 -0.75
N ALA A 325 12.31 24.57 -1.60
CA ALA A 325 10.93 24.98 -1.32
C ALA A 325 9.95 23.82 -1.05
N ASN A 326 10.28 22.60 -1.48
CA ASN A 326 9.39 21.43 -1.40
C ASN A 326 9.94 20.28 -0.52
N MET A 327 10.95 20.55 0.33
CA MET A 327 11.42 19.58 1.32
C MET A 327 10.49 19.48 2.52
N PRO A 328 10.46 18.33 3.24
CA PRO A 328 9.88 18.29 4.57
C PRO A 328 10.48 19.41 5.41
N THR A 329 9.64 20.39 5.76
CA THR A 329 10.07 21.56 6.48
C THR A 329 9.49 21.52 7.88
N VAL A 330 10.32 21.70 8.89
CA VAL A 330 9.95 21.77 10.30
C VAL A 330 10.28 23.15 10.83
N THR A 331 9.32 23.77 11.48
CA THR A 331 9.47 25.09 12.08
C THR A 331 9.95 24.95 13.51
N VAL A 332 10.95 25.74 13.87
CA VAL A 332 11.40 25.96 15.25
C VAL A 332 11.04 27.38 15.68
N THR A 333 10.60 27.51 16.91
CA THR A 333 10.20 28.78 17.54
C THR A 333 11.09 29.09 18.73
N ALA A 334 11.03 30.32 19.26
CA ALA A 334 11.80 30.70 20.45
C ALA A 334 11.58 29.76 21.65
N GLU A 335 10.40 29.14 21.75
CA GLU A 335 10.07 28.21 22.83
C GLU A 335 10.90 26.89 22.77
N ASP A 336 11.43 26.54 21.61
CA ASP A 336 12.28 25.38 21.45
C ASP A 336 13.71 25.59 21.98
N PHE A 337 14.06 26.81 22.33
CA PHE A 337 15.41 27.24 22.77
C PHE A 337 15.40 27.72 24.22
N PRO A 338 15.19 26.84 25.23
CA PRO A 338 14.97 27.23 26.61
C PRO A 338 16.13 28.05 27.21
N ASP A 339 17.35 27.90 26.74
CA ASP A 339 18.54 28.65 27.15
C ASP A 339 19.15 29.48 25.98
N GLY A 340 18.33 29.81 24.97
CA GLY A 340 18.77 30.46 23.75
C GLY A 340 19.48 29.51 22.75
N GLU A 341 19.63 28.26 23.08
CA GLU A 341 20.34 27.25 22.25
C GLU A 341 19.54 25.95 22.22
N LEU A 342 19.59 25.27 21.07
CA LEU A 342 19.01 23.93 20.85
C LEU A 342 20.10 22.95 20.44
N ASP A 343 20.25 21.83 21.16
CA ASP A 343 21.24 20.81 20.81
C ASP A 343 20.84 20.04 19.56
N ILE A 344 21.83 19.59 18.78
CA ILE A 344 21.64 18.86 17.52
C ILE A 344 20.75 17.62 17.67
N ILE A 345 20.79 16.95 18.82
CA ILE A 345 19.96 15.76 19.08
C ILE A 345 18.49 16.15 19.15
N SER A 346 18.18 17.25 19.83
CA SER A 346 16.82 17.80 19.90
C SER A 346 16.33 18.26 18.53
N VAL A 347 17.20 18.90 17.73
CA VAL A 347 16.89 19.27 16.35
C VAL A 347 16.55 18.02 15.52
N LEU A 348 17.33 16.94 15.60
CA LEU A 348 17.08 15.68 14.88
C LEU A 348 15.74 15.04 15.27
N VAL A 349 15.38 15.06 16.55
CA VAL A 349 14.10 14.51 17.04
C VAL A 349 12.94 15.38 16.56
N LYS A 350 13.04 16.70 16.70
CA LYS A 350 12.00 17.63 16.27
C LYS A 350 11.80 17.61 14.75
N ALA A 351 12.87 17.46 13.99
CA ALA A 351 12.83 17.29 12.54
C ALA A 351 12.29 15.92 12.08
N GLY A 352 11.93 15.02 12.99
CA GLY A 352 11.46 13.67 12.66
C GLY A 352 12.53 12.77 12.04
N LEU A 353 13.79 13.19 12.11
CA LEU A 353 14.92 12.42 11.56
C LEU A 353 15.36 11.30 12.51
N CYS A 354 15.07 11.39 13.78
CA CYS A 354 15.36 10.40 14.80
C CYS A 354 14.15 10.19 15.72
N ASP A 355 13.88 8.94 16.11
CA ASP A 355 12.72 8.58 16.92
C ASP A 355 12.92 8.90 18.41
N SER A 356 14.17 9.10 18.83
CA SER A 356 14.52 9.42 20.21
C SER A 356 15.90 10.09 20.32
N ARG A 357 16.16 10.73 21.46
CA ARG A 357 17.47 11.30 21.76
C ARG A 357 18.61 10.25 21.75
N GLY A 358 18.31 9.01 22.16
CA GLY A 358 19.28 7.89 22.10
C GLY A 358 19.61 7.50 20.68
N ASP A 359 18.63 7.50 19.78
CA ASP A 359 18.83 7.25 18.35
C ASP A 359 19.62 8.37 17.69
N GLY A 360 19.32 9.64 17.98
CA GLY A 360 20.08 10.79 17.50
C GLY A 360 21.56 10.73 17.90
N ARG A 361 21.84 10.42 19.16
CA ARG A 361 23.22 10.27 19.68
C ARG A 361 24.00 9.20 18.91
N ARG A 362 23.43 8.01 18.73
CA ARG A 362 24.09 6.92 17.99
C ARG A 362 24.39 7.31 16.54
N ASN A 363 23.46 7.97 15.87
CA ASN A 363 23.63 8.38 14.48
C ASN A 363 24.73 9.43 14.32
N ILE A 364 24.88 10.39 15.25
CA ILE A 364 25.96 11.38 15.23
C ILE A 364 27.30 10.66 15.46
N GLN A 365 27.40 9.80 16.47
CA GLN A 365 28.65 9.06 16.78
C GLN A 365 29.09 8.16 15.62
N GLN A 366 28.17 7.64 14.84
CA GLN A 366 28.45 6.83 13.64
C GLN A 366 28.77 7.70 12.40
N GLY A 367 28.82 9.01 12.54
CA GLY A 367 29.07 9.94 11.43
C GLY A 367 27.94 9.98 10.38
N GLY A 368 26.72 9.60 10.80
CA GLY A 368 25.55 9.53 9.94
C GLY A 368 24.73 10.81 9.86
N VAL A 369 25.18 11.90 10.47
CA VAL A 369 24.47 13.20 10.49
C VAL A 369 25.29 14.28 9.82
N SER A 370 24.63 15.09 8.97
CA SER A 370 25.19 16.33 8.44
C SER A 370 24.17 17.48 8.53
N VAL A 371 24.66 18.70 8.71
CA VAL A 371 23.90 19.94 8.70
C VAL A 371 24.56 20.87 7.68
N ALA A 372 23.78 21.39 6.74
CA ALA A 372 24.27 22.20 5.62
C ALA A 372 25.49 21.56 4.90
N ASP A 373 25.38 20.25 4.65
CA ASP A 373 26.41 19.38 4.02
C ASP A 373 27.68 19.13 4.85
N GLU A 374 27.82 19.75 6.02
CA GLU A 374 28.93 19.48 6.94
C GLU A 374 28.59 18.36 7.91
N LYS A 375 29.50 17.39 8.07
CA LYS A 375 29.32 16.29 9.02
C LYS A 375 29.34 16.79 10.45
N VAL A 376 28.33 16.42 11.23
CA VAL A 376 28.28 16.64 12.66
C VAL A 376 28.78 15.39 13.36
N THR A 377 29.89 15.51 14.10
CA THR A 377 30.52 14.40 14.87
C THR A 377 30.43 14.63 16.36
N ASP A 378 30.16 15.85 16.81
CA ASP A 378 30.04 16.23 18.21
C ASP A 378 28.55 16.27 18.61
N ILE A 379 28.19 15.43 19.58
CA ILE A 379 26.84 15.36 20.16
C ILE A 379 26.44 16.60 20.98
N SER A 380 27.43 17.42 21.33
CA SER A 380 27.24 18.69 22.07
C SER A 380 27.04 19.89 21.17
N THR A 381 27.06 19.72 19.84
CA THR A 381 26.80 20.80 18.88
C THR A 381 25.46 21.44 19.17
N LYS A 382 25.45 22.76 19.24
CA LYS A 382 24.26 23.58 19.53
C LYS A 382 24.02 24.59 18.42
N TYR A 383 22.78 24.98 18.28
CA TYR A 383 22.30 25.99 17.33
C TYR A 383 21.47 27.02 18.08
N THR A 384 21.51 28.25 17.59
CA THR A 384 20.63 29.34 18.02
C THR A 384 19.44 29.48 17.07
N LEU A 385 18.39 30.19 17.47
CA LEU A 385 17.25 30.46 16.58
C LEU A 385 17.70 31.17 15.28
N ASP A 386 18.76 32.00 15.37
CA ASP A 386 19.27 32.76 14.23
C ASP A 386 19.86 31.86 13.14
N ASP A 387 20.41 30.70 13.52
CA ASP A 387 20.97 29.74 12.55
C ASP A 387 19.89 29.16 11.61
N PHE A 388 18.62 29.19 12.03
CA PHE A 388 17.48 28.68 11.27
C PHE A 388 16.70 29.77 10.53
N LYS A 389 17.10 31.05 10.63
CA LYS A 389 16.45 32.16 9.93
C LYS A 389 16.77 32.16 8.42
N GLY A 390 15.93 32.85 7.64
CA GLY A 390 16.11 32.98 6.20
C GLY A 390 15.75 31.66 5.47
N GLU A 391 16.74 31.08 4.81
CA GLU A 391 16.52 29.81 4.08
C GLU A 391 16.47 28.58 5.00
N GLY A 392 16.79 28.71 6.29
CA GLY A 392 16.89 27.60 7.23
C GLY A 392 18.08 26.67 6.96
N LEU A 393 18.17 25.58 7.72
CA LEU A 393 19.22 24.58 7.61
C LEU A 393 18.67 23.23 7.12
N ILE A 394 19.39 22.62 6.18
CA ILE A 394 19.11 21.24 5.75
C ILE A 394 19.87 20.30 6.65
N ILE A 395 19.13 19.39 7.29
CA ILE A 395 19.69 18.37 8.16
C ILE A 395 19.50 17.01 7.50
N ARG A 396 20.54 16.20 7.46
CA ARG A 396 20.54 14.88 6.86
C ARG A 396 20.90 13.81 7.89
N ARG A 397 20.21 12.67 7.83
CA ARG A 397 20.54 11.43 8.54
C ARG A 397 20.80 10.31 7.53
N GLY A 398 22.04 9.91 7.39
CA GLY A 398 22.46 8.96 6.37
C GLY A 398 22.24 9.50 4.96
N LYS A 399 22.05 8.59 4.00
CA LYS A 399 21.86 8.96 2.58
C LYS A 399 20.41 9.20 2.19
N LYS A 400 19.43 8.90 3.09
CA LYS A 400 18.02 8.74 2.71
C LYS A 400 17.03 9.60 3.50
N LYS A 401 17.41 10.15 4.65
CA LYS A 401 16.52 10.97 5.49
C LYS A 401 17.09 12.38 5.61
N PHE A 402 16.25 13.39 5.35
CA PHE A 402 16.61 14.81 5.48
C PHE A 402 15.35 15.64 5.74
N ALA A 403 15.53 16.78 6.37
CA ALA A 403 14.50 17.78 6.60
C ALA A 403 15.14 19.18 6.54
N LYS A 404 14.35 20.16 6.12
CA LYS A 404 14.65 21.57 6.24
C LYS A 404 14.10 22.06 7.58
N VAL A 405 14.93 22.71 8.38
CA VAL A 405 14.52 23.34 9.63
C VAL A 405 14.60 24.85 9.46
N VAL A 406 13.50 25.55 9.73
CA VAL A 406 13.37 27.00 9.58
C VAL A 406 12.90 27.63 10.89
N ALA A 407 13.34 28.86 11.18
CA ALA A 407 12.81 29.64 12.29
C ALA A 407 11.56 30.40 11.88
N GLU A 408 10.55 30.40 12.77
CA GLU A 408 9.37 31.27 12.69
C GLU A 408 9.54 32.50 13.55
#